data_45f2f50009758859895c8eca0014302d
#
_entry.id   45f2f50009758859895c8eca0014302d
#
_cell.length_a   1.000
_cell.length_b   1.000
_cell.length_c   1.000
_cell.angle_alpha   90.00
_cell.angle_beta   90.00
_cell.angle_gamma   90.00
#
_symmetry.space_group_name_H-M   'P 1'
#
loop_
_entity.id
_entity.type
_entity.pdbx_description
1 polymer ?
#
loop_
_entity_poly.entity_id
_entity_poly.type
_entity_poly.pdbx_seq_one_letter_code
_entity_poly.pdbx_strand_id
1 'polypeptide(L)'
;MPVLSRKINSFHKKNMSFHRFTMVELVAATAIMMMVSTIIAFASHSFFKALSSAELATEKLKTRLAIDQVMDTCFRNMIPFNWEYDDETDDTNQVFMGESNYIHFTTLRRSYDEDSGNLFFIRIYVDNDSQLIAEYSKYPRLPWMDDTDDMPYEMEVLATNVDTVSFLYAGVYEDNETVLWREYWNREDYNFIPHAVQMTVKWNDGTEECWLRRTTAAGGNSVYGGLQTIDE
;
A
#
# COMPACT_ATOMS: atom_id res chain seq x y z
N MET A 1 -6.89 52.17 80.80
CA MET A 1 -6.02 51.08 80.36
C MET A 1 -6.76 49.77 80.56
N PRO A 2 -7.30 49.08 79.52
CA PRO A 2 -7.90 47.75 79.67
C PRO A 2 -6.88 46.66 79.43
N VAL A 3 -6.85 45.70 80.34
CA VAL A 3 -6.02 44.51 80.32
C VAL A 3 -6.61 43.51 79.38
N LEU A 4 -5.84 43.14 78.28
CA LEU A 4 -6.19 42.13 77.35
C LEU A 4 -5.98 40.74 77.97
N SER A 5 -7.09 40.02 78.22
CA SER A 5 -7.09 38.62 78.62
C SER A 5 -6.85 37.73 77.42
N ARG A 6 -5.72 37.05 77.37
CA ARG A 6 -5.30 36.09 76.32
C ARG A 6 -5.98 34.74 76.61
N LYS A 7 -6.98 34.41 75.82
CA LYS A 7 -7.64 33.09 75.77
C LYS A 7 -6.69 32.06 75.17
N ILE A 8 -6.17 31.16 75.96
CA ILE A 8 -5.35 30.03 75.59
C ILE A 8 -6.30 28.95 74.98
N ASN A 9 -6.27 28.76 73.66
CA ASN A 9 -6.97 27.68 73.07
C ASN A 9 -6.31 26.35 73.41
N SER A 10 -6.98 25.54 74.18
CA SER A 10 -6.64 24.14 74.47
C SER A 10 -6.79 23.31 73.23
N PHE A 11 -5.66 22.93 72.62
CA PHE A 11 -5.65 21.92 71.50
C PHE A 11 -6.10 20.57 72.07
N HIS A 12 -7.30 20.16 71.69
CA HIS A 12 -7.81 18.83 71.97
C HIS A 12 -6.97 17.83 71.17
N LYS A 13 -6.08 17.13 71.85
CA LYS A 13 -5.28 16.04 71.32
C LYS A 13 -6.23 14.87 71.02
N LYS A 14 -6.70 14.76 69.77
CA LYS A 14 -7.52 13.66 69.31
C LYS A 14 -6.67 12.38 69.38
N ASN A 15 -6.95 11.55 70.38
CA ASN A 15 -6.32 10.24 70.52
C ASN A 15 -6.68 9.41 69.33
N MET A 16 -5.77 9.29 68.35
CA MET A 16 -5.86 8.29 67.30
C MET A 16 -5.67 6.91 67.91
N SER A 17 -6.73 6.16 68.11
CA SER A 17 -6.65 4.76 68.45
C SER A 17 -6.05 4.01 67.29
N PHE A 18 -4.78 3.63 67.40
CA PHE A 18 -4.18 2.70 66.45
C PHE A 18 -4.84 1.33 66.62
N HIS A 19 -5.73 1.01 65.67
CA HIS A 19 -6.26 -0.35 65.61
C HIS A 19 -5.10 -1.30 65.28
N ARG A 20 -4.82 -2.24 66.17
CA ARG A 20 -3.83 -3.28 65.98
C ARG A 20 -4.45 -4.29 65.00
N PHE A 21 -3.89 -4.40 63.77
CA PHE A 21 -4.28 -5.40 62.80
C PHE A 21 -4.07 -6.80 63.39
N THR A 22 -5.07 -7.64 63.22
CA THR A 22 -4.96 -9.06 63.58
C THR A 22 -4.15 -9.77 62.51
N MET A 23 -3.46 -10.86 62.86
CA MET A 23 -2.68 -11.67 61.88
C MET A 23 -3.57 -12.18 60.77
N VAL A 24 -4.84 -12.45 61.03
CA VAL A 24 -5.84 -12.90 60.04
C VAL A 24 -6.19 -11.82 59.03
N GLU A 25 -6.35 -10.55 59.50
CA GLU A 25 -6.60 -9.42 58.57
C GLU A 25 -5.41 -9.18 57.62
N LEU A 26 -4.19 -9.30 58.12
CA LEU A 26 -2.98 -9.18 57.31
C LEU A 26 -2.92 -10.26 56.22
N VAL A 27 -3.19 -11.52 56.57
CA VAL A 27 -3.20 -12.66 55.63
C VAL A 27 -4.33 -12.48 54.59
N ALA A 28 -5.51 -12.07 55.02
CA ALA A 28 -6.62 -11.82 54.13
C ALA A 28 -6.31 -10.65 53.15
N ALA A 29 -5.74 -9.57 53.61
CA ALA A 29 -5.35 -8.42 52.79
C ALA A 29 -4.28 -8.81 51.74
N THR A 30 -3.25 -9.58 52.15
CA THR A 30 -2.23 -10.05 51.20
C THR A 30 -2.79 -11.02 50.18
N ALA A 31 -3.71 -11.92 50.53
CA ALA A 31 -4.37 -12.82 49.62
C ALA A 31 -5.21 -12.05 48.56
N ILE A 32 -5.99 -11.07 49.02
CA ILE A 32 -6.77 -10.21 48.10
C ILE A 32 -5.83 -9.43 47.19
N MET A 33 -4.74 -8.86 47.71
CA MET A 33 -3.77 -8.13 46.88
C MET A 33 -3.11 -9.01 45.83
N MET A 34 -2.77 -10.27 46.17
CA MET A 34 -2.25 -11.23 45.20
C MET A 34 -3.28 -11.55 44.09
N MET A 35 -4.55 -11.76 44.44
CA MET A 35 -5.61 -12.00 43.48
C MET A 35 -5.78 -10.82 42.52
N VAL A 36 -5.86 -9.61 43.05
CA VAL A 36 -5.99 -8.39 42.25
C VAL A 36 -4.77 -8.21 41.32
N SER A 37 -3.57 -8.40 41.84
CA SER A 37 -2.33 -8.30 41.04
C SER A 37 -2.32 -9.32 39.92
N THR A 38 -2.77 -10.54 40.16
CA THR A 38 -2.87 -11.60 39.15
C THR A 38 -3.87 -11.23 38.05
N ILE A 39 -5.04 -10.72 38.42
CA ILE A 39 -6.06 -10.25 37.47
C ILE A 39 -5.51 -9.12 36.60
N ILE A 40 -4.84 -8.13 37.20
CA ILE A 40 -4.21 -7.02 36.47
C ILE A 40 -3.15 -7.55 35.50
N ALA A 41 -2.31 -8.50 35.92
CA ALA A 41 -1.27 -9.08 35.06
C ALA A 41 -1.88 -9.79 33.85
N PHE A 42 -2.93 -10.59 34.02
CA PHE A 42 -3.63 -11.23 32.92
C PHE A 42 -4.32 -10.23 31.98
N ALA A 43 -4.98 -9.22 32.54
CA ALA A 43 -5.63 -8.18 31.75
C ALA A 43 -4.60 -7.41 30.91
N SER A 44 -3.47 -7.03 31.52
CA SER A 44 -2.37 -6.36 30.81
C SER A 44 -1.79 -7.21 29.69
N HIS A 45 -1.54 -8.49 29.94
CA HIS A 45 -1.02 -9.41 28.92
C HIS A 45 -2.01 -9.52 27.73
N SER A 46 -3.28 -9.71 28.01
CA SER A 46 -4.32 -9.78 26.96
C SER A 46 -4.41 -8.49 26.16
N PHE A 47 -4.31 -7.33 26.84
CA PHE A 47 -4.33 -6.03 26.20
C PHE A 47 -3.12 -5.84 25.25
N PHE A 48 -1.91 -6.15 25.70
CA PHE A 48 -0.71 -6.05 24.84
C PHE A 48 -0.76 -6.98 23.66
N LYS A 49 -1.27 -8.21 23.82
CA LYS A 49 -1.47 -9.14 22.73
C LYS A 49 -2.49 -8.61 21.69
N ALA A 50 -3.59 -8.03 22.15
CA ALA A 50 -4.59 -7.43 21.28
C ALA A 50 -4.02 -6.21 20.54
N LEU A 51 -3.23 -5.37 21.21
CA LEU A 51 -2.58 -4.22 20.61
C LEU A 51 -1.60 -4.62 19.50
N SER A 52 -0.71 -5.58 19.75
CA SER A 52 0.25 -6.05 18.74
C SER A 52 -0.46 -6.68 17.52
N SER A 53 -1.55 -7.40 17.74
CA SER A 53 -2.36 -7.94 16.63
C SER A 53 -3.02 -6.85 15.81
N ALA A 54 -3.50 -5.78 16.46
CA ALA A 54 -4.09 -4.62 15.79
C ALA A 54 -3.05 -3.83 14.98
N GLU A 55 -1.82 -3.68 15.49
CA GLU A 55 -0.72 -3.04 14.76
C GLU A 55 -0.37 -3.81 13.49
N LEU A 56 -0.18 -5.13 13.57
CA LEU A 56 0.08 -5.98 12.42
C LEU A 56 -1.05 -5.93 11.37
N ALA A 57 -2.29 -5.94 11.82
CA ALA A 57 -3.44 -5.82 10.92
C ALA A 57 -3.47 -4.44 10.23
N THR A 58 -3.09 -3.38 10.94
CA THR A 58 -3.05 -2.02 10.40
C THR A 58 -1.94 -1.88 9.35
N GLU A 59 -0.75 -2.45 9.58
CA GLU A 59 0.34 -2.46 8.59
C GLU A 59 -0.05 -3.21 7.33
N LYS A 60 -0.63 -4.40 7.45
CA LYS A 60 -1.15 -5.15 6.29
C LYS A 60 -2.19 -4.33 5.51
N LEU A 61 -3.10 -3.66 6.21
CA LEU A 61 -4.11 -2.83 5.57
C LEU A 61 -3.50 -1.63 4.84
N LYS A 62 -2.52 -0.94 5.42
CA LYS A 62 -1.81 0.17 4.78
C LYS A 62 -1.13 -0.27 3.48
N THR A 63 -0.44 -1.41 3.50
CA THR A 63 0.22 -1.97 2.33
C THR A 63 -0.79 -2.29 1.21
N ARG A 64 -1.90 -2.93 1.56
CA ARG A 64 -2.98 -3.21 0.59
C ARG A 64 -3.57 -1.94 -0.01
N LEU A 65 -3.80 -0.92 0.81
CA LEU A 65 -4.32 0.36 0.36
C LEU A 65 -3.32 1.09 -0.56
N ALA A 66 -2.01 1.03 -0.29
CA ALA A 66 -0.99 1.61 -1.15
C ALA A 66 -1.00 0.95 -2.54
N ILE A 67 -1.01 -0.38 -2.59
CA ILE A 67 -1.12 -1.12 -3.84
C ILE A 67 -2.43 -0.78 -4.57
N ASP A 68 -3.56 -0.81 -3.86
CA ASP A 68 -4.87 -0.52 -4.43
C ASP A 68 -4.94 0.90 -5.00
N GLN A 69 -4.33 1.87 -4.32
CA GLN A 69 -4.24 3.25 -4.76
C GLN A 69 -3.42 3.39 -6.05
N VAL A 70 -2.26 2.73 -6.15
CA VAL A 70 -1.46 2.71 -7.40
C VAL A 70 -2.26 2.07 -8.53
N MET A 71 -2.86 0.91 -8.28
CA MET A 71 -3.70 0.22 -9.26
C MET A 71 -4.88 1.08 -9.72
N ASP A 72 -5.54 1.76 -8.80
CA ASP A 72 -6.70 2.60 -9.15
C ASP A 72 -6.27 3.91 -9.84
N THR A 73 -5.18 4.53 -9.39
CA THR A 73 -4.76 5.83 -9.92
C THR A 73 -3.95 5.70 -11.20
N CYS A 74 -2.95 4.81 -11.24
CA CYS A 74 -2.04 4.73 -12.37
C CYS A 74 -2.62 3.89 -13.52
N PHE A 75 -3.22 2.74 -13.22
CA PHE A 75 -3.73 1.85 -14.26
C PHE A 75 -5.00 2.38 -14.93
N ARG A 76 -5.91 3.00 -14.18
CA ARG A 76 -7.10 3.62 -14.76
C ARG A 76 -6.81 4.88 -15.58
N ASN A 77 -5.67 5.54 -15.33
CA ASN A 77 -5.25 6.72 -16.07
C ASN A 77 -4.07 6.41 -17.00
N MET A 78 -3.82 5.12 -17.28
CA MET A 78 -2.87 4.69 -18.28
C MET A 78 -3.27 5.26 -19.65
N ILE A 79 -2.32 5.79 -20.39
CA ILE A 79 -2.57 6.36 -21.70
C ILE A 79 -1.77 5.64 -22.79
N PRO A 80 -2.34 5.48 -23.98
CA PRO A 80 -1.61 5.00 -25.15
C PRO A 80 -0.72 6.13 -25.66
N PHE A 81 0.53 6.14 -25.24
CA PHE A 81 1.50 7.16 -25.62
C PHE A 81 2.51 6.55 -26.59
N ASN A 82 2.63 7.15 -27.78
CA ASN A 82 3.56 6.71 -28.80
C ASN A 82 4.78 7.61 -28.81
N TRP A 83 5.95 7.00 -29.01
CA TRP A 83 7.23 7.68 -29.16
C TRP A 83 7.94 7.18 -30.40
N GLU A 84 8.74 8.03 -31.02
CA GLU A 84 9.58 7.65 -32.14
C GLU A 84 10.53 6.51 -31.74
N TYR A 85 10.57 5.48 -32.57
CA TYR A 85 11.44 4.32 -32.37
C TYR A 85 12.76 4.44 -33.11
N ASP A 86 12.70 4.98 -34.35
CA ASP A 86 13.84 5.15 -35.20
C ASP A 86 13.69 6.45 -36.01
N ASP A 87 14.76 7.28 -35.97
CA ASP A 87 14.81 8.56 -36.70
C ASP A 87 14.77 8.40 -38.23
N GLU A 88 15.08 7.21 -38.74
CA GLU A 88 15.16 6.94 -40.17
C GLU A 88 13.83 6.47 -40.79
N THR A 89 12.91 5.90 -39.99
CA THR A 89 11.70 5.24 -40.48
C THR A 89 10.39 5.95 -40.22
N ASP A 90 10.37 7.04 -39.44
CA ASP A 90 9.15 7.68 -38.92
C ASP A 90 8.24 6.70 -38.13
N ASP A 91 8.76 5.52 -37.75
CA ASP A 91 8.01 4.53 -37.01
C ASP A 91 7.84 4.96 -35.55
N THR A 92 6.62 5.04 -35.11
CA THR A 92 6.28 5.31 -33.71
C THR A 92 5.84 4.03 -33.02
N ASN A 93 6.36 3.80 -31.82
CA ASN A 93 5.97 2.66 -31.01
C ASN A 93 5.29 3.10 -29.73
N GLN A 94 4.35 2.31 -29.30
CA GLN A 94 3.67 2.55 -28.04
C GLN A 94 4.59 2.30 -26.86
N VAL A 95 4.62 3.25 -25.92
CA VAL A 95 5.37 3.14 -24.67
C VAL A 95 4.56 2.29 -23.69
N PHE A 96 4.55 1.01 -23.96
CA PHE A 96 4.00 -0.02 -23.11
C PHE A 96 4.81 -1.31 -23.28
N MET A 97 5.17 -1.91 -22.16
CA MET A 97 5.79 -3.23 -22.10
C MET A 97 5.25 -3.97 -20.89
N GLY A 98 4.62 -5.09 -21.12
CA GLY A 98 4.10 -5.97 -20.08
C GLY A 98 4.77 -7.33 -20.16
N GLU A 99 5.46 -7.72 -19.09
CA GLU A 99 5.98 -9.06 -18.88
C GLU A 99 5.29 -9.71 -17.68
N SER A 100 5.54 -10.98 -17.46
CA SER A 100 4.89 -11.72 -16.38
C SER A 100 5.25 -11.17 -14.99
N ASN A 101 6.42 -10.58 -14.80
CA ASN A 101 6.93 -10.08 -13.51
C ASN A 101 7.24 -8.57 -13.49
N TYR A 102 6.95 -7.88 -14.58
CA TYR A 102 7.34 -6.50 -14.78
C TYR A 102 6.34 -5.82 -15.71
N ILE A 103 6.03 -4.54 -15.43
CA ILE A 103 5.22 -3.71 -16.29
C ILE A 103 5.81 -2.32 -16.42
N HIS A 104 5.84 -1.79 -17.65
CA HIS A 104 6.21 -0.42 -17.97
C HIS A 104 5.13 0.24 -18.81
N PHE A 105 4.67 1.41 -18.40
CA PHE A 105 3.60 2.15 -19.10
C PHE A 105 3.63 3.64 -18.78
N THR A 106 2.80 4.41 -19.47
CA THR A 106 2.63 5.83 -19.25
C THR A 106 1.27 6.14 -18.62
N THR A 107 1.24 7.13 -17.73
CA THR A 107 0.02 7.59 -17.08
C THR A 107 -0.01 9.11 -16.91
N LEU A 108 -1.21 9.69 -16.75
CA LEU A 108 -1.38 11.11 -16.42
C LEU A 108 -1.41 11.40 -14.91
N ARG A 109 -1.37 10.38 -14.08
CA ARG A 109 -1.47 10.53 -12.63
C ARG A 109 -0.50 9.62 -11.89
N ARG A 110 0.07 10.17 -10.83
CA ARG A 110 0.80 9.43 -9.80
C ARG A 110 -0.08 9.24 -8.56
N SER A 111 0.18 8.19 -7.79
CA SER A 111 -0.64 7.80 -6.64
C SER A 111 -0.80 8.88 -5.56
N TYR A 112 0.21 9.72 -5.35
CA TYR A 112 0.24 10.73 -4.28
C TYR A 112 0.45 12.16 -4.76
N ASP A 113 0.43 12.42 -6.06
CA ASP A 113 0.64 13.77 -6.60
C ASP A 113 -0.70 14.45 -6.88
N GLU A 114 -0.96 15.57 -6.21
CA GLU A 114 -2.11 16.44 -6.48
C GLU A 114 -1.92 17.25 -7.77
N ASP A 115 -0.69 17.38 -8.26
CA ASP A 115 -0.35 18.05 -9.51
C ASP A 115 -0.78 17.20 -10.73
N SER A 116 -2.07 17.19 -10.97
CA SER A 116 -2.69 16.50 -12.10
C SER A 116 -2.27 17.11 -13.44
N GLY A 117 -1.87 16.28 -14.39
CA GLY A 117 -1.65 16.67 -15.79
C GLY A 117 -0.23 16.50 -16.32
N ASN A 118 0.70 15.99 -15.53
CA ASN A 118 2.01 15.57 -16.02
C ASN A 118 1.97 14.13 -16.54
N LEU A 119 2.69 13.89 -17.63
CA LEU A 119 2.95 12.54 -18.10
C LEU A 119 4.01 11.91 -17.21
N PHE A 120 3.75 10.69 -16.73
CA PHE A 120 4.70 9.88 -16.00
C PHE A 120 4.96 8.57 -16.72
N PHE A 121 6.22 8.16 -16.74
CA PHE A 121 6.67 6.84 -17.16
C PHE A 121 6.82 6.00 -15.89
N ILE A 122 6.09 4.91 -15.81
CA ILE A 122 6.01 4.08 -14.61
C ILE A 122 6.56 2.69 -14.90
N ARG A 123 7.36 2.18 -13.94
CA ARG A 123 7.83 0.79 -13.89
C ARG A 123 7.40 0.18 -12.57
N ILE A 124 6.82 -1.03 -12.61
CA ILE A 124 6.44 -1.78 -11.40
C ILE A 124 7.06 -3.16 -11.48
N TYR A 125 7.79 -3.54 -10.43
CA TYR A 125 8.50 -4.81 -10.33
C TYR A 125 8.85 -5.12 -8.87
N VAL A 126 9.35 -6.34 -8.61
CA VAL A 126 9.93 -6.73 -7.32
C VAL A 126 11.44 -6.67 -7.43
N ASP A 127 12.07 -5.98 -6.49
CA ASP A 127 13.53 -5.84 -6.43
C ASP A 127 14.22 -7.03 -5.74
N ASN A 128 15.57 -6.96 -5.64
CA ASN A 128 16.37 -7.98 -4.98
C ASN A 128 16.20 -8.03 -3.45
N ASP A 129 15.63 -6.98 -2.85
CA ASP A 129 15.37 -6.87 -1.42
C ASP A 129 13.93 -7.33 -1.06
N SER A 130 13.24 -8.02 -1.98
CA SER A 130 11.86 -8.48 -1.80
C SER A 130 10.88 -7.34 -1.56
N GLN A 131 11.06 -6.22 -2.26
CA GLN A 131 10.19 -5.05 -2.20
C GLN A 131 9.46 -4.89 -3.54
N LEU A 132 8.15 -4.70 -3.48
CA LEU A 132 7.37 -4.26 -4.63
C LEU A 132 7.55 -2.75 -4.79
N ILE A 133 8.12 -2.35 -5.91
CA ILE A 133 8.51 -0.98 -6.20
C ILE A 133 7.70 -0.43 -7.37
N ALA A 134 7.30 0.83 -7.27
CA ALA A 134 6.86 1.66 -8.38
C ALA A 134 7.87 2.78 -8.58
N GLU A 135 8.48 2.85 -9.76
CA GLU A 135 9.34 3.94 -10.20
C GLU A 135 8.54 4.90 -11.07
N TYR A 136 8.71 6.20 -10.82
CA TYR A 136 8.05 7.27 -11.55
C TYR A 136 9.07 8.21 -12.16
N SER A 137 9.03 8.40 -13.46
CA SER A 137 9.86 9.39 -14.15
C SER A 137 8.99 10.40 -14.90
N LYS A 138 9.36 11.67 -14.81
CA LYS A 138 8.80 12.76 -15.65
C LYS A 138 9.54 12.85 -16.99
N TYR A 139 10.65 12.15 -17.11
CA TYR A 139 11.45 12.06 -18.33
C TYR A 139 11.11 10.79 -19.10
N PRO A 140 11.19 10.82 -20.42
CA PRO A 140 10.93 9.64 -21.22
C PRO A 140 11.89 8.49 -20.84
N ARG A 141 11.31 7.42 -20.31
CA ARG A 141 12.00 6.14 -20.11
C ARG A 141 11.34 5.15 -21.07
N LEU A 142 12.06 4.75 -22.07
CA LEU A 142 11.50 3.94 -23.14
C LEU A 142 11.95 2.48 -22.96
N PRO A 143 11.03 1.50 -23.03
CA PRO A 143 11.36 0.09 -22.79
C PRO A 143 12.43 -0.48 -23.72
N TRP A 144 12.67 0.17 -24.85
CA TRP A 144 13.62 -0.26 -25.88
C TRP A 144 14.94 0.52 -25.91
N MET A 145 15.16 1.43 -24.98
CA MET A 145 16.38 2.23 -24.87
C MET A 145 17.11 1.92 -23.58
N ASP A 146 18.31 1.36 -23.68
CA ASP A 146 19.15 1.04 -22.52
C ASP A 146 19.66 2.30 -21.79
N ASP A 147 19.91 3.39 -22.53
CA ASP A 147 20.44 4.65 -21.97
C ASP A 147 19.45 5.44 -21.10
N THR A 148 18.19 5.00 -21.04
CA THR A 148 17.17 5.69 -20.22
C THR A 148 17.23 5.34 -18.73
N ASP A 149 18.03 4.36 -18.34
CA ASP A 149 18.18 3.98 -16.91
C ASP A 149 18.90 5.06 -16.08
N ASP A 150 19.69 5.93 -16.72
CA ASP A 150 20.34 7.08 -16.05
C ASP A 150 19.39 8.28 -15.84
N MET A 151 18.17 8.24 -16.38
CA MET A 151 17.20 9.32 -16.21
C MET A 151 16.67 9.39 -14.77
N PRO A 152 16.49 10.62 -14.23
CA PRO A 152 15.97 10.79 -12.89
C PRO A 152 14.60 10.14 -12.71
N TYR A 153 14.44 9.40 -11.64
CA TYR A 153 13.17 8.79 -11.23
C TYR A 153 12.97 8.90 -9.73
N GLU A 154 11.74 8.81 -9.33
CA GLU A 154 11.33 8.72 -7.93
C GLU A 154 10.83 7.31 -7.66
N MET A 155 11.30 6.72 -6.57
CA MET A 155 10.96 5.36 -6.18
C MET A 155 9.97 5.37 -5.02
N GLU A 156 8.92 4.58 -5.14
CA GLU A 156 7.94 4.33 -4.10
C GLU A 156 7.91 2.84 -3.76
N VAL A 157 8.16 2.51 -2.49
CA VAL A 157 8.03 1.14 -1.99
C VAL A 157 6.57 0.90 -1.62
N LEU A 158 5.88 0.09 -2.41
CA LEU A 158 4.47 -0.24 -2.21
C LEU A 158 4.26 -1.32 -1.15
N ALA A 159 5.18 -2.29 -1.11
CA ALA A 159 5.13 -3.41 -0.17
C ALA A 159 6.52 -3.97 0.10
N THR A 160 6.69 -4.59 1.26
CA THR A 160 7.87 -5.35 1.65
C THR A 160 7.50 -6.81 1.89
N ASN A 161 8.51 -7.70 1.93
CA ASN A 161 8.30 -9.14 2.09
C ASN A 161 7.49 -9.78 0.96
N VAL A 162 7.68 -9.30 -0.26
CA VAL A 162 7.08 -9.84 -1.48
C VAL A 162 8.01 -10.90 -2.07
N ASP A 163 7.47 -12.09 -2.33
CA ASP A 163 8.19 -13.17 -3.01
C ASP A 163 8.23 -12.90 -4.51
N THR A 164 7.05 -12.69 -5.12
CA THR A 164 6.92 -12.42 -6.54
C THR A 164 5.71 -11.52 -6.83
N VAL A 165 5.79 -10.78 -7.94
CA VAL A 165 4.64 -10.16 -8.59
C VAL A 165 4.41 -10.82 -9.93
N SER A 166 3.15 -11.01 -10.30
CA SER A 166 2.80 -11.48 -11.64
C SER A 166 1.70 -10.63 -12.26
N PHE A 167 1.80 -10.43 -13.56
CA PHE A 167 0.86 -9.64 -14.36
C PHE A 167 0.19 -10.49 -15.42
N LEU A 168 -1.11 -10.24 -15.63
CA LEU A 168 -1.85 -10.73 -16.77
C LEU A 168 -2.53 -9.55 -17.46
N TYR A 169 -2.55 -9.59 -18.77
CA TYR A 169 -3.03 -8.53 -19.65
C TYR A 169 -4.23 -9.02 -20.45
N ALA A 170 -5.32 -8.26 -20.41
CA ALA A 170 -6.55 -8.60 -21.11
C ALA A 170 -6.61 -7.91 -22.48
N GLY A 171 -6.81 -8.69 -23.52
CA GLY A 171 -7.23 -8.24 -24.83
C GLY A 171 -8.63 -8.73 -25.16
N VAL A 172 -9.30 -8.05 -26.09
CA VAL A 172 -10.62 -8.45 -26.59
C VAL A 172 -10.48 -8.88 -28.04
N TYR A 173 -11.07 -10.01 -28.41
CA TYR A 173 -11.12 -10.45 -29.80
C TYR A 173 -12.04 -9.56 -30.66
N GLU A 174 -11.94 -9.67 -31.97
CA GLU A 174 -12.77 -8.94 -32.94
C GLU A 174 -14.27 -9.13 -32.76
N ASP A 175 -14.69 -10.27 -32.19
CA ASP A 175 -16.08 -10.53 -31.85
C ASP A 175 -16.61 -9.64 -30.71
N ASN A 176 -15.72 -8.89 -30.01
CA ASN A 176 -15.98 -8.05 -28.84
C ASN A 176 -16.63 -8.79 -27.65
N GLU A 177 -16.68 -10.10 -27.68
CA GLU A 177 -17.32 -10.92 -26.64
C GLU A 177 -16.30 -11.73 -25.83
N THR A 178 -15.19 -12.15 -26.48
CA THR A 178 -14.19 -13.02 -25.87
C THR A 178 -13.01 -12.22 -25.35
N VAL A 179 -12.74 -12.32 -24.03
CA VAL A 179 -11.58 -11.73 -23.38
C VAL A 179 -10.49 -12.78 -23.24
N LEU A 180 -9.32 -12.45 -23.78
CA LEU A 180 -8.12 -13.26 -23.61
C LEU A 180 -7.20 -12.64 -22.57
N TRP A 181 -6.64 -13.50 -21.73
CA TRP A 181 -5.59 -13.15 -20.77
C TRP A 181 -4.25 -13.69 -21.24
N ARG A 182 -3.22 -12.82 -21.22
CA ARG A 182 -1.86 -13.14 -21.62
C ARG A 182 -0.87 -12.72 -20.54
N GLU A 183 0.25 -13.46 -20.46
CA GLU A 183 1.33 -13.20 -19.51
C GLU A 183 2.31 -12.13 -20.00
N TYR A 184 2.21 -11.74 -21.26
CA TYR A 184 3.04 -10.70 -21.86
C TYR A 184 2.21 -9.83 -22.79
N TRP A 185 2.66 -8.58 -22.94
CA TRP A 185 2.06 -7.60 -23.83
C TRP A 185 3.17 -6.70 -24.36
N ASN A 186 3.60 -6.94 -25.58
CA ASN A 186 4.68 -6.21 -26.21
C ASN A 186 4.17 -5.39 -27.38
N ARG A 187 4.98 -4.41 -27.80
CA ARG A 187 4.68 -3.52 -28.92
C ARG A 187 4.69 -4.20 -30.29
N GLU A 188 5.43 -5.33 -30.42
CA GLU A 188 5.58 -6.04 -31.69
C GLU A 188 4.29 -6.77 -32.04
N ASP A 189 3.59 -7.28 -31.04
CA ASP A 189 2.33 -7.99 -31.19
C ASP A 189 1.12 -7.06 -31.14
N TYR A 190 1.22 -5.96 -30.33
CA TYR A 190 0.09 -5.07 -30.05
C TYR A 190 0.51 -3.61 -30.10
N ASN A 191 -0.17 -2.81 -30.93
CA ASN A 191 0.01 -1.35 -31.03
C ASN A 191 -0.96 -0.56 -30.14
N PHE A 192 -1.55 -1.21 -29.14
CA PHE A 192 -2.49 -0.63 -28.19
C PHE A 192 -2.26 -1.19 -26.77
N ILE A 193 -2.69 -0.43 -25.76
CA ILE A 193 -2.59 -0.87 -24.37
C ILE A 193 -3.67 -1.92 -24.04
N PRO A 194 -3.41 -2.86 -23.11
CA PRO A 194 -4.40 -3.87 -22.74
C PRO A 194 -5.67 -3.22 -22.15
N HIS A 195 -6.82 -3.86 -22.33
CA HIS A 195 -8.10 -3.40 -21.81
C HIS A 195 -8.22 -3.49 -20.29
N ALA A 196 -7.51 -4.45 -19.70
CA ALA A 196 -7.39 -4.60 -18.27
C ALA A 196 -6.05 -5.23 -17.91
N VAL A 197 -5.59 -4.95 -16.70
CA VAL A 197 -4.40 -5.56 -16.13
C VAL A 197 -4.78 -6.18 -14.80
N GLN A 198 -4.38 -7.42 -14.62
CA GLN A 198 -4.43 -8.14 -13.35
C GLN A 198 -3.01 -8.20 -12.78
N MET A 199 -2.84 -7.76 -11.55
CA MET A 199 -1.60 -7.90 -10.79
C MET A 199 -1.85 -8.84 -9.62
N THR A 200 -1.04 -9.86 -9.49
CA THR A 200 -1.06 -10.79 -8.36
C THR A 200 0.25 -10.66 -7.60
N VAL A 201 0.16 -10.40 -6.32
CA VAL A 201 1.30 -10.31 -5.41
C VAL A 201 1.31 -11.55 -4.53
N LYS A 202 2.42 -12.27 -4.55
CA LYS A 202 2.67 -13.39 -3.66
C LYS A 202 3.64 -12.95 -2.57
N TRP A 203 3.24 -13.14 -1.33
CA TRP A 203 4.01 -12.75 -0.16
C TRP A 203 4.94 -13.87 0.28
N ASN A 204 6.01 -13.54 1.00
CA ASN A 204 6.94 -14.53 1.57
C ASN A 204 6.28 -15.50 2.56
N ASP A 205 5.12 -15.16 3.11
CA ASP A 205 4.31 -16.06 3.97
C ASP A 205 3.48 -17.09 3.17
N GLY A 206 3.56 -17.02 1.83
CA GLY A 206 2.83 -17.89 0.89
C GLY A 206 1.41 -17.44 0.60
N THR A 207 0.96 -16.32 1.16
CA THR A 207 -0.35 -15.74 0.81
C THR A 207 -0.28 -15.04 -0.53
N GLU A 208 -1.39 -15.05 -1.28
CA GLU A 208 -1.51 -14.39 -2.58
C GLU A 208 -2.70 -13.43 -2.55
N GLU A 209 -2.52 -12.26 -3.18
CA GLU A 209 -3.55 -11.25 -3.33
C GLU A 209 -3.57 -10.74 -4.78
N CYS A 210 -4.77 -10.49 -5.30
CA CYS A 210 -4.97 -10.14 -6.68
C CYS A 210 -5.75 -8.83 -6.82
N TRP A 211 -5.26 -7.95 -7.69
CA TRP A 211 -5.91 -6.70 -8.08
C TRP A 211 -6.17 -6.70 -9.57
N LEU A 212 -7.38 -6.32 -9.96
CA LEU A 212 -7.79 -6.20 -11.35
C LEU A 212 -8.30 -4.79 -11.62
N ARG A 213 -7.76 -4.14 -12.64
CA ARG A 213 -8.21 -2.81 -13.09
C ARG A 213 -8.36 -2.75 -14.60
N ARG A 214 -9.39 -2.06 -15.03
CA ARG A 214 -9.55 -1.65 -16.43
C ARG A 214 -8.64 -0.45 -16.70
N THR A 215 -8.10 -0.41 -17.90
CA THR A 215 -7.34 0.71 -18.43
C THR A 215 -8.26 1.66 -19.20
N THR A 216 -7.71 2.74 -19.73
CA THR A 216 -8.45 3.64 -20.64
C THR A 216 -8.86 3.00 -21.95
N ALA A 217 -8.16 1.94 -22.41
CA ALA A 217 -8.51 1.21 -23.62
C ALA A 217 -9.89 0.54 -23.55
N ALA A 218 -10.35 0.17 -22.35
CA ALA A 218 -11.66 -0.45 -22.15
C ALA A 218 -12.85 0.52 -22.30
N GLY A 219 -12.60 1.81 -22.43
CA GLY A 219 -13.66 2.85 -22.42
C GLY A 219 -14.39 3.05 -23.73
N GLY A 220 -13.91 2.47 -24.84
CA GLY A 220 -14.45 2.72 -26.19
C GLY A 220 -14.42 4.21 -26.57
N ASN A 221 -13.62 5.00 -25.89
CA ASN A 221 -13.60 6.46 -26.01
C ASN A 221 -12.73 6.85 -27.22
N SER A 222 -13.31 7.57 -28.15
CA SER A 222 -12.64 8.07 -29.35
C SER A 222 -11.41 8.95 -29.09
N VAL A 223 -11.23 9.47 -27.88
CA VAL A 223 -10.05 10.26 -27.47
C VAL A 223 -8.78 9.42 -27.43
N TYR A 224 -8.89 8.13 -27.10
CA TYR A 224 -7.75 7.19 -27.00
C TYR A 224 -7.77 6.12 -28.08
N GLY A 225 -8.45 6.35 -29.19
CA GLY A 225 -8.75 5.31 -30.19
C GLY A 225 -10.01 4.53 -29.80
N GLY A 226 -10.64 3.89 -30.75
CA GLY A 226 -11.78 2.99 -30.49
C GLY A 226 -11.34 1.72 -29.74
N LEU A 227 -12.30 0.88 -29.43
CA LEU A 227 -12.02 -0.47 -28.94
C LEU A 227 -11.16 -1.18 -29.98
N GLN A 228 -9.97 -1.59 -29.58
CA GLN A 228 -9.05 -2.31 -30.44
C GLN A 228 -9.10 -3.79 -30.09
N THR A 229 -9.04 -4.62 -31.10
CA THR A 229 -9.21 -6.06 -30.98
C THR A 229 -7.93 -6.78 -31.40
N ILE A 230 -7.74 -7.98 -30.91
CA ILE A 230 -6.65 -8.87 -31.29
C ILE A 230 -7.09 -9.65 -32.50
N ASP A 231 -6.32 -9.60 -33.57
CA ASP A 231 -6.45 -10.48 -34.73
C ASP A 231 -5.93 -11.88 -34.37
N GLU A 232 -6.49 -12.94 -34.99
CA GLU A 232 -6.01 -14.31 -34.80
C GLU A 232 -4.66 -14.57 -35.49
#